data_85fe7d388f8c12129e2afdb1fc173e2d
#
_entry.id   85fe7d388f8c12129e2afdb1fc173e2d
#
_cell.length_a   1.000
_cell.length_b   1.000
_cell.length_c   1.000
_cell.angle_alpha   90.00
_cell.angle_beta   90.00
_cell.angle_gamma   90.00
#
_symmetry.space_group_name_H-M   'P 1'
#
loop_
_entity.id
_entity.type
_entity.pdbx_description
1 polymer ?
#
loop_
_entity_poly.entity_id
_entity_poly.type
_entity_poly.pdbx_seq_one_letter_code
_entity_poly.pdbx_strand_id
1 'polypeptide(L)'
;GSSLTSDEIDVPDGHYAQETMRITVVPNRNAIMLAVAFGAAASAGADAVAAAVHGGDHFIYPDCRPDFINAFGAMQNHALDGVKDVSLYTPFVHVSKADIALEAGRLGVPIDLTWSCYKGHDTHCGRCGTCVERREALELACVKDPTVYEDREYWKQAHAEHVARKFASQNAPG
;
A
#
# COMPACT_ATOMS: atom_id res chain seq x y z
N GLY A 1 10.24 -5.66 -16.13
CA GLY A 1 10.40 -6.02 -14.71
C GLY A 1 9.92 -4.89 -13.80
N SER A 2 9.88 -5.16 -12.52
CA SER A 2 9.55 -4.19 -11.49
C SER A 2 10.80 -3.83 -10.69
N SER A 3 10.92 -2.59 -10.21
CA SER A 3 12.00 -2.18 -9.31
C SER A 3 11.97 -2.90 -7.95
N LEU A 4 10.92 -3.66 -7.67
CA LEU A 4 10.82 -4.48 -6.46
C LEU A 4 11.26 -5.94 -6.69
N THR A 5 11.58 -6.32 -7.93
CA THR A 5 11.96 -7.70 -8.30
C THR A 5 13.17 -7.76 -9.24
N SER A 6 13.85 -6.64 -9.46
CA SER A 6 15.03 -6.56 -10.33
C SER A 6 16.07 -5.63 -9.71
N ASP A 7 17.28 -6.10 -9.58
CA ASP A 7 18.43 -5.33 -9.08
C ASP A 7 18.94 -4.29 -10.11
N GLU A 8 18.45 -4.37 -11.36
CA GLU A 8 18.84 -3.47 -12.45
C GLU A 8 17.98 -2.19 -12.50
N ILE A 9 16.91 -2.12 -11.72
CA ILE A 9 15.93 -1.05 -11.77
C ILE A 9 15.82 -0.41 -10.39
N ASP A 10 16.27 0.84 -10.26
CA ASP A 10 16.20 1.57 -8.99
C ASP A 10 14.76 1.90 -8.57
N VAL A 11 14.53 1.84 -7.26
CA VAL A 11 13.29 2.35 -6.66
C VAL A 11 13.31 3.89 -6.70
N PRO A 12 12.32 4.54 -7.34
CA PRO A 12 12.33 5.99 -7.50
C PRO A 12 12.13 6.73 -6.17
N ASP A 13 12.76 7.89 -6.07
CA ASP A 13 12.44 8.88 -5.05
C ASP A 13 11.21 9.70 -5.47
N GLY A 14 10.52 10.31 -4.52
CA GLY A 14 9.41 11.24 -4.79
C GLY A 14 8.10 10.85 -4.11
N HIS A 15 7.04 11.58 -4.44
CA HIS A 15 5.72 11.36 -3.86
C HIS A 15 5.06 10.10 -4.42
N TYR A 16 4.37 9.34 -3.57
CA TYR A 16 3.73 8.05 -3.91
C TYR A 16 2.73 8.15 -5.08
N ALA A 17 2.00 9.25 -5.20
CA ALA A 17 1.02 9.45 -6.27
C ALA A 17 1.63 9.86 -7.64
N GLN A 18 2.95 9.79 -7.82
CA GLN A 18 3.59 10.07 -9.10
C GLN A 18 3.54 8.87 -10.04
N GLU A 19 3.46 9.15 -11.35
CA GLU A 19 3.46 8.13 -12.40
C GLU A 19 4.73 7.25 -12.37
N THR A 20 5.84 7.80 -11.90
CA THR A 20 7.11 7.09 -11.69
C THR A 20 6.96 5.88 -10.78
N MET A 21 5.97 5.86 -9.89
CA MET A 21 5.70 4.71 -9.01
C MET A 21 5.18 3.46 -9.74
N ARG A 22 4.72 3.58 -11.00
CA ARG A 22 4.30 2.41 -11.80
C ARG A 22 5.39 1.37 -11.98
N ILE A 23 6.67 1.79 -11.94
CA ILE A 23 7.79 0.86 -12.03
C ILE A 23 7.89 -0.09 -10.83
N THR A 24 7.21 0.23 -9.71
CA THR A 24 7.14 -0.62 -8.52
C THR A 24 6.04 -1.70 -8.62
N VAL A 25 5.22 -1.69 -9.66
CA VAL A 25 4.16 -2.69 -9.84
C VAL A 25 4.79 -4.06 -10.12
N VAL A 26 4.52 -5.02 -9.25
CA VAL A 26 4.79 -6.43 -9.48
C VAL A 26 3.48 -7.05 -10.01
N PRO A 27 3.42 -7.42 -11.30
CA PRO A 27 2.17 -7.90 -11.91
C PRO A 27 1.56 -9.09 -11.16
N ASN A 28 0.26 -9.03 -10.89
CA ASN A 28 -0.49 -10.09 -10.20
C ASN A 28 -0.01 -10.47 -8.79
N ARG A 29 0.80 -9.65 -8.15
CA ARG A 29 1.34 -9.99 -6.81
C ARG A 29 0.24 -10.32 -5.81
N ASN A 30 -0.79 -9.47 -5.69
CA ASN A 30 -1.88 -9.69 -4.74
C ASN A 30 -2.73 -10.91 -5.13
N ALA A 31 -2.97 -11.15 -6.43
CA ALA A 31 -3.68 -12.33 -6.89
C ALA A 31 -2.97 -13.64 -6.48
N ILE A 32 -1.64 -13.70 -6.67
CA ILE A 32 -0.83 -14.86 -6.30
C ILE A 32 -0.84 -15.06 -4.78
N MET A 33 -0.56 -13.99 -4.01
CA MET A 33 -0.50 -14.07 -2.54
C MET A 33 -1.85 -14.45 -1.94
N LEU A 34 -2.93 -13.85 -2.42
CA LEU A 34 -4.28 -14.16 -1.95
C LEU A 34 -4.70 -15.59 -2.30
N ALA A 35 -4.37 -16.09 -3.50
CA ALA A 35 -4.66 -17.48 -3.87
C ALA A 35 -3.99 -18.47 -2.91
N VAL A 36 -2.72 -18.25 -2.58
CA VAL A 36 -2.00 -19.07 -1.59
C VAL A 36 -2.62 -18.94 -0.21
N ALA A 37 -2.98 -17.73 0.21
CA ALA A 37 -3.59 -17.47 1.51
C ALA A 37 -4.95 -18.17 1.66
N PHE A 38 -5.79 -18.18 0.61
CA PHE A 38 -7.07 -18.88 0.63
C PHE A 38 -6.90 -20.40 0.74
N GLY A 39 -5.94 -20.97 0.01
CA GLY A 39 -5.63 -22.41 0.13
C GLY A 39 -5.15 -22.77 1.55
N ALA A 40 -4.30 -21.96 2.14
CA ALA A 40 -3.82 -22.13 3.50
C ALA A 40 -4.95 -21.96 4.53
N ALA A 41 -5.81 -20.95 4.37
CA ALA A 41 -6.96 -20.69 5.24
C ALA A 41 -7.94 -21.85 5.23
N ALA A 42 -8.32 -22.35 4.05
CA ALA A 42 -9.21 -23.52 3.90
C ALA A 42 -8.62 -24.76 4.58
N SER A 43 -7.33 -25.03 4.38
CA SER A 43 -6.64 -26.17 5.00
C SER A 43 -6.53 -26.06 6.52
N ALA A 44 -6.40 -24.83 7.04
CA ALA A 44 -6.33 -24.54 8.48
C ALA A 44 -7.73 -24.43 9.15
N GLY A 45 -8.81 -24.50 8.38
CA GLY A 45 -10.17 -24.31 8.87
C GLY A 45 -10.51 -22.86 9.25
N ALA A 46 -9.76 -21.87 8.76
CA ALA A 46 -10.02 -20.48 9.01
C ALA A 46 -11.23 -19.96 8.22
N ASP A 47 -11.92 -18.95 8.76
CA ASP A 47 -13.16 -18.41 8.17
C ASP A 47 -12.93 -17.18 7.28
N ALA A 48 -11.72 -16.62 7.31
CA ALA A 48 -11.41 -15.45 6.51
C ALA A 48 -9.91 -15.33 6.16
N VAL A 49 -9.65 -14.69 5.02
CA VAL A 49 -8.34 -14.12 4.64
C VAL A 49 -8.45 -12.60 4.71
N ALA A 50 -7.54 -11.94 5.42
CA ALA A 50 -7.49 -10.49 5.51
C ALA A 50 -6.45 -9.91 4.55
N ALA A 51 -6.79 -8.81 3.87
CA ALA A 51 -5.86 -8.03 3.08
C ALA A 51 -6.01 -6.54 3.37
N ALA A 52 -4.89 -5.84 3.56
CA ALA A 52 -4.86 -4.43 3.94
C ALA A 52 -4.69 -3.48 2.74
N VAL A 53 -5.27 -3.83 1.58
CA VAL A 53 -5.36 -2.91 0.44
C VAL A 53 -6.18 -1.68 0.83
N HIS A 54 -5.79 -0.50 0.34
CA HIS A 54 -6.42 0.76 0.74
C HIS A 54 -6.65 1.71 -0.44
N GLY A 55 -7.46 2.76 -0.21
CA GLY A 55 -7.88 3.70 -1.26
C GLY A 55 -6.73 4.39 -1.99
N GLY A 56 -5.61 4.68 -1.31
CA GLY A 56 -4.41 5.28 -1.92
C GLY A 56 -3.71 4.40 -2.95
N ASP A 57 -3.85 3.08 -2.87
CA ASP A 57 -3.22 2.14 -3.79
C ASP A 57 -3.92 2.04 -5.15
N HIS A 58 -5.19 2.42 -5.25
CA HIS A 58 -6.03 2.23 -6.45
C HIS A 58 -5.49 2.93 -7.69
N PHE A 59 -4.77 4.03 -7.51
CA PHE A 59 -4.19 4.79 -8.60
C PHE A 59 -3.09 4.01 -9.35
N ILE A 60 -2.25 3.27 -8.62
CA ILE A 60 -1.07 2.59 -9.16
C ILE A 60 -1.30 1.10 -9.36
N TYR A 61 -1.92 0.43 -8.38
CA TYR A 61 -2.02 -1.03 -8.34
C TYR A 61 -3.43 -1.52 -8.70
N PRO A 62 -3.64 -2.09 -9.90
CA PRO A 62 -4.94 -2.61 -10.31
C PRO A 62 -5.49 -3.69 -9.38
N ASP A 63 -4.60 -4.51 -8.82
CA ASP A 63 -4.91 -5.62 -7.91
C ASP A 63 -5.13 -5.19 -6.44
N CYS A 64 -5.28 -3.87 -6.20
CA CYS A 64 -5.75 -3.29 -4.95
C CYS A 64 -7.16 -2.67 -5.08
N ARG A 65 -7.72 -2.61 -6.28
CA ARG A 65 -9.02 -1.95 -6.55
C ARG A 65 -10.20 -2.78 -6.07
N PRO A 66 -11.32 -2.13 -5.69
CA PRO A 66 -12.54 -2.83 -5.26
C PRO A 66 -13.03 -3.87 -6.27
N ASP A 67 -13.00 -3.57 -7.57
CA ASP A 67 -13.46 -4.48 -8.62
C ASP A 67 -12.63 -5.78 -8.65
N PHE A 68 -11.29 -5.66 -8.49
CA PHE A 68 -10.43 -6.83 -8.38
C PHE A 68 -10.77 -7.63 -7.11
N ILE A 69 -10.89 -6.97 -5.96
CA ILE A 69 -11.18 -7.61 -4.67
C ILE A 69 -12.49 -8.38 -4.74
N ASN A 70 -13.54 -7.78 -5.29
CA ASN A 70 -14.85 -8.40 -5.44
C ASN A 70 -14.81 -9.61 -6.39
N ALA A 71 -14.17 -9.47 -7.56
CA ALA A 71 -14.03 -10.53 -8.54
C ALA A 71 -13.19 -11.70 -7.99
N PHE A 72 -12.11 -11.38 -7.27
CA PHE A 72 -11.25 -12.39 -6.65
C PHE A 72 -11.99 -13.16 -5.55
N GLY A 73 -12.71 -12.47 -4.68
CA GLY A 73 -13.54 -13.11 -3.65
C GLY A 73 -14.60 -14.04 -4.27
N ALA A 74 -15.31 -13.58 -5.31
CA ALA A 74 -16.28 -14.40 -6.01
C ALA A 74 -15.66 -15.67 -6.64
N MET A 75 -14.49 -15.52 -7.26
CA MET A 75 -13.74 -16.65 -7.82
C MET A 75 -13.36 -17.66 -6.75
N GLN A 76 -12.88 -17.21 -5.58
CA GLN A 76 -12.52 -18.09 -4.47
C GLN A 76 -13.73 -18.82 -3.88
N ASN A 77 -14.89 -18.16 -3.78
CA ASN A 77 -16.12 -18.81 -3.34
C ASN A 77 -16.50 -19.99 -4.26
N HIS A 78 -16.34 -19.82 -5.57
CA HIS A 78 -16.56 -20.93 -6.52
C HIS A 78 -15.50 -22.02 -6.41
N ALA A 79 -14.23 -21.65 -6.21
CA ALA A 79 -13.12 -22.60 -6.12
C ALA A 79 -13.19 -23.48 -4.85
N LEU A 80 -13.81 -22.97 -3.77
CA LEU A 80 -13.91 -23.65 -2.47
C LEU A 80 -15.33 -24.18 -2.18
N ASP A 81 -16.23 -24.12 -3.16
CA ASP A 81 -17.62 -24.57 -3.01
C ASP A 81 -17.68 -26.01 -2.52
N GLY A 82 -18.44 -26.25 -1.45
CA GLY A 82 -18.53 -27.56 -0.80
C GLY A 82 -17.29 -28.01 -0.03
N VAL A 83 -16.21 -27.22 0.01
CA VAL A 83 -14.98 -27.52 0.76
C VAL A 83 -14.93 -26.72 2.06
N LYS A 84 -14.91 -25.40 1.98
CA LYS A 84 -14.85 -24.50 3.13
C LYS A 84 -15.26 -23.09 2.72
N ASP A 85 -16.14 -22.47 3.48
CA ASP A 85 -16.47 -21.06 3.34
C ASP A 85 -15.34 -20.21 3.93
N VAL A 86 -14.67 -19.42 3.07
CA VAL A 86 -13.61 -18.48 3.46
C VAL A 86 -13.92 -17.13 2.86
N SER A 87 -14.09 -16.10 3.69
CA SER A 87 -14.36 -14.74 3.23
C SER A 87 -13.07 -13.95 2.97
N LEU A 88 -13.11 -13.01 2.01
CA LEU A 88 -12.06 -12.01 1.83
C LEU A 88 -12.42 -10.76 2.63
N TYR A 89 -11.64 -10.45 3.66
CA TYR A 89 -11.83 -9.29 4.54
C TYR A 89 -10.85 -8.16 4.19
N THR A 90 -11.37 -7.04 3.68
CA THR A 90 -10.58 -5.88 3.22
C THR A 90 -11.07 -4.59 3.87
N PRO A 91 -10.81 -4.39 5.18
CA PRO A 91 -11.41 -3.28 5.95
C PRO A 91 -10.98 -1.90 5.47
N PHE A 92 -9.86 -1.77 4.76
CA PHE A 92 -9.27 -0.50 4.38
C PHE A 92 -9.44 -0.14 2.90
N VAL A 93 -10.12 -0.97 2.12
CA VAL A 93 -10.21 -0.80 0.65
C VAL A 93 -10.74 0.57 0.21
N HIS A 94 -11.55 1.25 1.03
CA HIS A 94 -12.13 2.57 0.73
C HIS A 94 -11.58 3.70 1.61
N VAL A 95 -10.60 3.46 2.48
CA VAL A 95 -10.07 4.46 3.40
C VAL A 95 -8.68 4.94 2.99
N SER A 96 -8.30 6.12 3.44
CA SER A 96 -6.99 6.69 3.16
C SER A 96 -5.92 6.09 4.08
N LYS A 97 -4.65 6.25 3.72
CA LYS A 97 -3.53 5.85 4.58
C LYS A 97 -3.47 6.66 5.87
N ALA A 98 -3.93 7.92 5.84
CA ALA A 98 -4.04 8.75 7.04
C ALA A 98 -5.08 8.18 8.03
N ASP A 99 -6.22 7.69 7.55
CA ASP A 99 -7.23 7.04 8.39
C ASP A 99 -6.67 5.75 9.02
N ILE A 100 -5.89 4.98 8.26
CA ILE A 100 -5.20 3.78 8.77
C ILE A 100 -4.18 4.17 9.84
N ALA A 101 -3.41 5.25 9.63
CA ALA A 101 -2.45 5.75 10.60
C ALA A 101 -3.14 6.23 11.89
N LEU A 102 -4.28 6.91 11.77
CA LEU A 102 -5.10 7.34 12.91
C LEU A 102 -5.58 6.13 13.73
N GLU A 103 -6.11 5.11 13.05
CA GLU A 103 -6.58 3.89 13.72
C GLU A 103 -5.42 3.12 14.36
N ALA A 104 -4.25 3.06 13.71
CA ALA A 104 -3.05 2.48 14.29
C ALA A 104 -2.63 3.19 15.59
N GLY A 105 -2.68 4.53 15.59
CA GLY A 105 -2.44 5.33 16.81
C GLY A 105 -3.44 5.03 17.92
N ARG A 106 -4.74 4.94 17.57
CA ARG A 106 -5.82 4.61 18.53
C ARG A 106 -5.64 3.22 19.14
N LEU A 107 -5.17 2.26 18.36
CA LEU A 107 -4.94 0.88 18.79
C LEU A 107 -3.58 0.67 19.47
N GLY A 108 -2.74 1.69 19.55
CA GLY A 108 -1.40 1.58 20.12
C GLY A 108 -0.46 0.67 19.31
N VAL A 109 -0.61 0.63 17.99
CA VAL A 109 0.27 -0.16 17.12
C VAL A 109 1.71 0.34 17.28
N PRO A 110 2.70 -0.55 17.51
CA PRO A 110 4.11 -0.16 17.61
C PRO A 110 4.66 0.23 16.23
N ILE A 111 4.50 1.51 15.88
CA ILE A 111 4.84 2.06 14.56
C ILE A 111 6.32 1.85 14.21
N ASP A 112 7.21 1.91 15.19
CA ASP A 112 8.66 1.66 15.06
C ASP A 112 9.02 0.24 14.60
N LEU A 113 8.14 -0.73 14.84
CA LEU A 113 8.30 -2.12 14.38
C LEU A 113 7.73 -2.38 12.98
N THR A 114 7.09 -1.37 12.36
CA THR A 114 6.52 -1.52 11.02
C THR A 114 7.50 -1.06 9.94
N TRP A 115 7.50 -1.74 8.79
CA TRP A 115 8.37 -1.43 7.66
C TRP A 115 7.59 -0.96 6.43
N SER A 116 8.09 0.10 5.77
CA SER A 116 7.50 0.64 4.53
C SER A 116 8.53 0.85 3.40
N CYS A 117 9.81 0.98 3.71
CA CYS A 117 10.82 1.32 2.71
C CYS A 117 10.95 0.26 1.62
N TYR A 118 10.85 0.67 0.35
CA TYR A 118 11.01 -0.20 -0.81
C TYR A 118 12.48 -0.44 -1.20
N LYS A 119 13.43 0.37 -0.69
CA LYS A 119 14.86 0.20 -1.01
C LYS A 119 15.53 -0.94 -0.23
N GLY A 120 14.90 -1.46 0.82
CA GLY A 120 15.36 -2.67 1.51
C GLY A 120 16.67 -2.55 2.31
N HIS A 121 17.07 -1.32 2.69
CA HIS A 121 18.24 -1.09 3.56
C HIS A 121 17.91 -1.41 5.02
N ASP A 122 18.92 -1.34 5.90
CA ASP A 122 18.73 -1.53 7.34
C ASP A 122 17.92 -0.40 8.00
N THR A 123 17.88 0.77 7.35
CA THR A 123 17.13 1.95 7.78
C THR A 123 16.19 2.42 6.68
N HIS A 124 15.06 3.00 7.03
CA HIS A 124 14.18 3.62 6.04
C HIS A 124 14.90 4.75 5.31
N CYS A 125 14.93 4.74 3.99
CA CYS A 125 15.63 5.78 3.21
C CYS A 125 15.02 7.18 3.37
N GLY A 126 13.72 7.29 3.67
CA GLY A 126 12.99 8.55 3.81
C GLY A 126 12.62 9.22 2.48
N ARG A 127 13.05 8.69 1.33
CA ARG A 127 12.95 9.34 0.02
C ARG A 127 12.07 8.60 -0.98
N CYS A 128 11.99 7.26 -0.91
CA CYS A 128 11.11 6.49 -1.80
C CYS A 128 9.63 6.81 -1.52
N GLY A 129 8.78 6.57 -2.51
CA GLY A 129 7.36 6.95 -2.44
C GLY A 129 6.64 6.42 -1.20
N THR A 130 6.94 5.19 -0.77
CA THR A 130 6.32 4.61 0.42
C THR A 130 6.83 5.21 1.74
N CYS A 131 8.08 5.69 1.81
CA CYS A 131 8.56 6.45 2.95
C CYS A 131 7.90 7.83 3.02
N VAL A 132 7.76 8.51 1.86
CA VAL A 132 7.07 9.80 1.76
C VAL A 132 5.61 9.65 2.19
N GLU A 133 4.88 8.70 1.63
CA GLU A 133 3.49 8.43 1.98
C GLU A 133 3.30 8.08 3.46
N ARG A 134 4.20 7.27 4.04
CA ARG A 134 4.17 6.95 5.48
C ARG A 134 4.31 8.20 6.33
N ARG A 135 5.28 9.06 6.02
CA ARG A 135 5.51 10.31 6.75
C ARG A 135 4.31 11.25 6.65
N GLU A 136 3.78 11.42 5.45
CA GLU A 136 2.59 12.22 5.19
C GLU A 136 1.36 11.69 5.96
N ALA A 137 1.10 10.40 5.89
CA ALA A 137 -0.04 9.78 6.55
C ALA A 137 0.01 9.92 8.08
N LEU A 138 1.16 9.70 8.70
CA LEU A 138 1.34 9.85 10.15
C LEU A 138 1.23 11.31 10.59
N GLU A 139 1.75 12.25 9.80
CA GLU A 139 1.61 13.69 10.06
C GLU A 139 0.15 14.14 9.98
N LEU A 140 -0.57 13.76 8.91
CA LEU A 140 -1.99 14.07 8.74
C LEU A 140 -2.88 13.47 9.85
N ALA A 141 -2.52 12.30 10.32
CA ALA A 141 -3.19 11.63 11.44
C ALA A 141 -2.81 12.19 12.82
N CYS A 142 -1.86 13.13 12.91
CA CYS A 142 -1.29 13.61 14.17
C CYS A 142 -0.72 12.46 15.03
N VAL A 143 -0.23 11.40 14.43
CA VAL A 143 0.38 10.25 15.08
C VAL A 143 1.90 10.39 15.07
N LYS A 144 2.51 10.25 16.25
CA LYS A 144 3.97 10.33 16.37
C LYS A 144 4.64 9.23 15.55
N ASP A 145 5.60 9.62 14.72
CA ASP A 145 6.43 8.70 13.96
C ASP A 145 7.80 8.51 14.63
N PRO A 146 8.03 7.41 15.34
CA PRO A 146 9.31 7.09 15.98
C PRO A 146 10.33 6.50 15.03
N THR A 147 9.96 6.23 13.77
CA THR A 147 10.80 5.56 12.78
C THR A 147 12.09 6.36 12.50
N VAL A 148 13.20 5.65 12.41
CA VAL A 148 14.48 6.23 11.99
C VAL A 148 14.56 6.25 10.46
N TYR A 149 14.95 7.39 9.89
CA TYR A 149 15.12 7.60 8.47
C TYR A 149 16.51 8.13 8.17
N GLU A 150 17.08 7.76 7.01
CA GLU A 150 18.29 8.39 6.48
C GLU A 150 18.03 9.86 6.14
N ASP A 151 16.89 10.15 5.48
CA ASP A 151 16.40 11.50 5.22
C ASP A 151 14.99 11.68 5.80
N ARG A 152 14.91 12.34 6.95
CA ARG A 152 13.64 12.53 7.66
C ARG A 152 12.79 13.66 7.08
N GLU A 153 13.38 14.58 6.33
CA GLU A 153 12.72 15.83 5.92
C GLU A 153 12.32 15.87 4.45
N TYR A 154 12.85 14.99 3.61
CA TYR A 154 12.60 14.97 2.17
C TYR A 154 11.10 14.91 1.80
N TRP A 155 10.29 14.23 2.61
CA TRP A 155 8.85 14.09 2.35
C TRP A 155 8.13 15.45 2.24
N LYS A 156 8.59 16.49 2.96
CA LYS A 156 8.00 17.84 2.91
C LYS A 156 8.19 18.46 1.52
N GLN A 157 9.37 18.32 0.95
CA GLN A 157 9.66 18.75 -0.40
C GLN A 157 8.82 17.97 -1.42
N ALA A 158 8.82 16.66 -1.34
CA ALA A 158 8.08 15.78 -2.24
C ALA A 158 6.56 16.06 -2.21
N HIS A 159 6.00 16.29 -1.01
CA HIS A 159 4.62 16.69 -0.83
C HIS A 159 4.33 18.07 -1.46
N ALA A 160 5.15 19.08 -1.18
CA ALA A 160 4.97 20.42 -1.75
C ALA A 160 5.01 20.41 -3.28
N GLU A 161 5.94 19.65 -3.88
CA GLU A 161 6.02 19.47 -5.32
C GLU A 161 4.79 18.76 -5.90
N HIS A 162 4.26 17.75 -5.20
CA HIS A 162 3.04 17.05 -5.61
C HIS A 162 1.84 18.01 -5.60
N VAL A 163 1.66 18.77 -4.54
CA VAL A 163 0.59 19.76 -4.41
C VAL A 163 0.68 20.80 -5.53
N ALA A 164 1.86 21.35 -5.79
CA ALA A 164 2.07 22.33 -6.85
C ALA A 164 1.71 21.79 -8.24
N ARG A 165 2.10 20.54 -8.56
CA ARG A 165 1.74 19.87 -9.83
C ARG A 165 0.23 19.68 -9.97
N LYS A 166 -0.45 19.28 -8.90
CA LYS A 166 -1.90 19.08 -8.88
C LYS A 166 -2.64 20.38 -9.16
N PHE A 167 -2.22 21.50 -8.57
CA PHE A 167 -2.79 22.81 -8.86
C PHE A 167 -2.53 23.26 -10.31
N ALA A 168 -1.33 23.03 -10.84
CA ALA A 168 -1.00 23.37 -12.21
C ALA A 168 -1.86 22.59 -13.23
N SER A 169 -2.11 21.29 -13.00
CA SER A 169 -2.93 20.45 -13.89
C SER A 169 -4.41 20.84 -13.87
N GLN A 170 -4.93 21.33 -12.76
CA GLN A 170 -6.33 21.76 -12.64
C GLN A 170 -6.58 23.13 -13.30
N ASN A 171 -5.54 23.96 -13.46
CA ASN A 171 -5.64 25.31 -14.03
C ASN A 171 -5.04 25.41 -15.44
N ALA A 172 -4.68 24.31 -16.08
CA ALA A 172 -4.23 24.29 -17.47
C ALA A 172 -5.42 24.61 -18.38
N PRO A 173 -5.31 25.64 -19.28
CA PRO A 173 -6.35 25.88 -20.28
C PRO A 173 -6.43 24.69 -21.21
N GLY A 174 -7.65 24.18 -21.43
CA GLY A 174 -7.96 23.11 -22.38
C GLY A 174 -7.81 23.51 -23.84
#